data_dc75362bdad696d73d3cc5de38189b63
#
_entry.id   dc75362bdad696d73d3cc5de38189b63
#
_cell.length_a   1.000
_cell.length_b   1.000
_cell.length_c   1.000
_cell.angle_alpha   90.00
_cell.angle_beta   90.00
_cell.angle_gamma   90.00
#
_symmetry.space_group_name_H-M   'P 1'
#
loop_
_entity.id
_entity.type
_entity.pdbx_description
1 polymer ?
#
loop_
_entity_poly.entity_id
_entity_poly.type
_entity_poly.pdbx_seq_one_letter_code
_entity_poly.pdbx_strand_id
1 'polypeptide(L)'
;MKLFGLLCLSIILLLGFVLPTYAGTVTAASENKTLMQPQGKQGMATNATNIVLVHGLWADGSSWSKVIPILQKAGHKVIAVQLAAHSLADDVATVKRAIDLVGGPTILVGHSFGGFVITNAGYNNKNVTGLVYVAAFAPDEGESAVNFVPVSSLPPGLLVPDSGGFAYLNPKMFHGAFVQDANATEAETLGAVQKPAHQSLFTEKSGPPAWKQLPTWYQVSEGDHIIPPDAERMFAKRMNATTISINSSHASLVTHPAKIAELILNATKGVTK
;
A
#
# COMPACT_ATOMS: atom_id res chain seq x y z
N MET A 1 47.97 42.81 -13.89
CA MET A 1 48.98 42.77 -12.77
C MET A 1 48.39 42.02 -11.60
N LYS A 2 49.15 41.00 -11.15
CA LYS A 2 49.11 40.21 -9.89
C LYS A 2 48.00 39.18 -9.73
N LEU A 3 48.40 37.93 -10.04
CA LEU A 3 48.00 36.65 -9.48
C LEU A 3 48.04 36.66 -7.95
N PHE A 4 47.07 35.96 -7.30
CA PHE A 4 47.34 35.26 -6.07
C PHE A 4 46.53 33.94 -6.09
N GLY A 5 47.27 32.83 -6.23
CA GLY A 5 46.79 31.49 -6.03
C GLY A 5 46.81 31.15 -4.54
N LEU A 6 45.81 30.43 -4.09
CA LEU A 6 45.85 29.80 -2.76
C LEU A 6 45.68 28.30 -2.93
N LEU A 7 46.76 27.58 -2.66
CA LEU A 7 46.91 26.15 -2.62
C LEU A 7 46.29 25.67 -1.28
N CYS A 8 45.23 24.88 -1.28
CA CYS A 8 44.77 24.16 -0.09
C CYS A 8 45.35 22.75 -0.09
N LEU A 9 46.28 22.54 0.81
CA LEU A 9 46.91 21.23 1.10
C LEU A 9 45.98 20.40 1.98
N SER A 10 45.47 19.30 1.47
CA SER A 10 44.69 18.33 2.26
C SER A 10 45.62 17.38 2.98
N ILE A 11 45.67 17.47 4.30
CA ILE A 11 46.39 16.51 5.16
C ILE A 11 45.44 15.37 5.49
N ILE A 12 45.76 14.19 4.96
CA ILE A 12 45.11 12.92 5.33
C ILE A 12 45.80 12.37 6.57
N LEU A 13 45.12 12.38 7.71
CA LEU A 13 45.57 11.78 8.98
C LEU A 13 45.14 10.30 8.98
N LEU A 14 46.09 9.38 8.78
CA LEU A 14 45.90 7.93 8.99
C LEU A 14 46.00 7.65 10.48
N LEU A 15 44.89 7.38 11.14
CA LEU A 15 44.86 6.80 12.48
C LEU A 15 44.89 5.27 12.36
N GLY A 16 46.08 4.69 12.64
CA GLY A 16 46.24 3.24 12.77
C GLY A 16 45.64 2.73 14.09
N PHE A 17 44.60 1.89 14.02
CA PHE A 17 44.11 1.14 15.17
C PHE A 17 44.95 -0.13 15.35
N VAL A 18 45.71 -0.19 16.46
CA VAL A 18 46.38 -1.42 16.92
C VAL A 18 45.39 -2.19 17.79
N LEU A 19 45.02 -3.39 17.35
CA LEU A 19 44.23 -4.35 18.15
C LEU A 19 45.17 -5.20 19.00
N PRO A 20 44.92 -5.36 20.30
CA PRO A 20 45.69 -6.30 21.11
C PRO A 20 45.24 -7.74 20.85
N THR A 21 46.18 -8.60 20.47
CA THR A 21 46.01 -10.05 20.40
C THR A 21 46.02 -10.65 21.79
N TYR A 22 44.89 -11.19 22.24
CA TYR A 22 44.82 -12.02 23.45
C TYR A 22 44.94 -13.49 23.04
N ALA A 23 46.08 -14.08 23.29
CA ALA A 23 46.30 -15.54 23.18
C ALA A 23 45.91 -16.16 24.55
N GLY A 24 44.71 -16.70 24.62
CA GLY A 24 44.26 -17.52 25.73
C GLY A 24 44.17 -18.97 25.32
N THR A 25 45.04 -19.82 25.82
CA THR A 25 44.97 -21.27 25.71
C THR A 25 43.82 -21.80 26.54
N VAL A 26 42.82 -22.39 25.89
CA VAL A 26 41.74 -23.14 26.55
C VAL A 26 41.95 -24.63 26.29
N THR A 27 42.28 -25.33 27.40
CA THR A 27 42.31 -26.78 27.47
C THR A 27 40.91 -27.38 27.26
N ALA A 28 40.76 -28.29 26.32
CA ALA A 28 39.52 -28.99 26.06
C ALA A 28 39.24 -30.03 27.15
N ALA A 29 38.12 -29.85 27.89
CA ALA A 29 37.48 -30.91 28.67
C ALA A 29 36.27 -31.40 27.84
N SER A 30 36.33 -32.64 27.43
CA SER A 30 35.28 -33.36 26.73
C SER A 30 34.17 -33.73 27.72
N GLU A 31 33.04 -32.99 27.71
CA GLU A 31 31.80 -33.49 28.29
C GLU A 31 30.76 -33.67 27.15
N ASN A 32 30.49 -34.91 26.84
CA ASN A 32 29.39 -35.33 25.98
C ASN A 32 28.05 -35.04 26.68
N LYS A 33 27.53 -33.84 26.51
CA LYS A 33 26.13 -33.49 26.83
C LYS A 33 25.33 -33.55 25.54
N THR A 34 24.60 -34.64 25.34
CA THR A 34 23.55 -34.77 24.34
C THR A 34 22.52 -33.67 24.64
N LEU A 35 22.61 -32.54 23.96
CA LEU A 35 21.57 -31.53 23.98
C LEU A 35 20.39 -32.08 23.20
N MET A 36 19.36 -32.54 23.91
CA MET A 36 18.02 -32.70 23.35
C MET A 36 17.60 -31.34 22.77
N GLN A 37 17.64 -31.24 21.44
CA GLN A 37 16.94 -30.14 20.77
C GLN A 37 15.45 -30.27 21.07
N PRO A 38 14.77 -29.17 21.48
CA PRO A 38 13.32 -29.21 21.54
C PRO A 38 12.83 -29.45 20.11
N GLN A 39 12.13 -30.56 19.90
CA GLN A 39 11.37 -30.80 18.69
C GLN A 39 10.38 -29.66 18.56
N GLY A 40 10.77 -28.64 17.78
CA GLY A 40 9.86 -27.61 17.32
C GLY A 40 8.69 -28.33 16.65
N LYS A 41 7.48 -28.09 17.14
CA LYS A 41 6.26 -28.44 16.42
C LYS A 41 6.48 -28.03 14.98
N GLN A 42 6.56 -29.01 14.06
CA GLN A 42 6.40 -28.79 12.65
C GLN A 42 5.03 -28.11 12.50
N GLY A 43 5.03 -26.79 12.51
CA GLY A 43 3.89 -26.02 12.08
C GLY A 43 3.59 -26.49 10.67
N MET A 44 2.39 -27.01 10.45
CA MET A 44 1.85 -27.22 9.12
C MET A 44 2.23 -25.99 8.33
N ALA A 45 2.98 -26.17 7.22
CA ALA A 45 3.23 -25.10 6.27
C ALA A 45 1.85 -24.64 5.77
N THR A 46 1.28 -23.66 6.42
CA THR A 46 0.16 -22.93 5.85
C THR A 46 0.73 -22.34 4.57
N ASN A 47 0.12 -22.63 3.42
CA ASN A 47 0.38 -21.92 2.17
C ASN A 47 -0.03 -20.45 2.41
N ALA A 48 0.79 -19.72 3.18
CA ALA A 48 0.52 -18.36 3.56
C ALA A 48 0.60 -17.51 2.31
N THR A 49 -0.55 -17.12 1.79
CA THR A 49 -0.64 -16.17 0.68
C THR A 49 -0.06 -14.83 1.14
N ASN A 50 0.84 -14.25 0.36
CA ASN A 50 1.36 -12.92 0.63
C ASN A 50 0.29 -11.85 0.36
N ILE A 51 0.38 -10.73 1.04
CA ILE A 51 -0.55 -9.60 0.88
C ILE A 51 0.26 -8.33 0.63
N VAL A 52 -0.03 -7.65 -0.49
CA VAL A 52 0.52 -6.34 -0.81
C VAL A 52 -0.60 -5.31 -0.73
N LEU A 53 -0.47 -4.37 0.20
CA LEU A 53 -1.43 -3.30 0.48
C LEU A 53 -1.00 -2.02 -0.24
N VAL A 54 -1.92 -1.45 -1.00
CA VAL A 54 -1.67 -0.28 -1.87
C VAL A 54 -2.63 0.84 -1.47
N HIS A 55 -2.06 1.94 -0.96
CA HIS A 55 -2.84 3.11 -0.54
C HIS A 55 -3.35 3.94 -1.74
N GLY A 56 -4.31 4.82 -1.49
CA GLY A 56 -4.82 5.79 -2.46
C GLY A 56 -4.04 7.10 -2.49
N LEU A 57 -4.53 8.06 -3.26
CA LEU A 57 -4.02 9.44 -3.24
C LEU A 57 -4.33 10.07 -1.87
N TRP A 58 -3.56 11.08 -1.48
CA TRP A 58 -3.67 11.81 -0.21
C TRP A 58 -3.53 10.93 1.05
N ALA A 59 -2.99 9.74 0.88
CA ALA A 59 -2.67 8.78 1.93
C ALA A 59 -1.28 8.19 1.70
N ASP A 60 -0.82 7.36 2.62
CA ASP A 60 0.40 6.58 2.50
C ASP A 60 0.21 5.16 3.08
N GLY A 61 1.27 4.36 3.10
CA GLY A 61 1.22 2.99 3.62
C GLY A 61 0.82 2.89 5.10
N SER A 62 0.94 3.96 5.89
CA SER A 62 0.53 3.98 7.30
C SER A 62 -0.98 3.95 7.48
N SER A 63 -1.76 4.32 6.45
CA SER A 63 -3.22 4.19 6.46
C SER A 63 -3.70 2.75 6.72
N TRP A 64 -2.85 1.76 6.44
CA TRP A 64 -3.08 0.34 6.71
C TRP A 64 -2.66 -0.13 8.12
N SER A 65 -2.13 0.76 8.97
CA SER A 65 -1.52 0.42 10.26
C SER A 65 -2.42 -0.40 11.19
N LYS A 66 -3.74 -0.21 11.14
CA LYS A 66 -4.71 -0.98 11.94
C LYS A 66 -5.08 -2.33 11.30
N VAL A 67 -4.93 -2.48 9.99
CA VAL A 67 -5.23 -3.72 9.24
C VAL A 67 -4.04 -4.68 9.28
N ILE A 68 -2.82 -4.18 9.12
CA ILE A 68 -1.58 -4.95 9.07
C ILE A 68 -1.46 -5.96 10.23
N PRO A 69 -1.60 -5.57 11.52
CA PRO A 69 -1.40 -6.50 12.62
C PRO A 69 -2.43 -7.64 12.64
N ILE A 70 -3.65 -7.40 12.14
CA ILE A 70 -4.69 -8.43 12.04
C ILE A 70 -4.27 -9.50 11.01
N LEU A 71 -3.80 -9.07 9.84
CA LEU A 71 -3.35 -9.97 8.77
C LEU A 71 -2.07 -10.73 9.17
N GLN A 72 -1.12 -10.06 9.84
CA GLN A 72 0.09 -10.70 10.35
C GLN A 72 -0.22 -11.74 11.43
N LYS A 73 -1.15 -11.45 12.35
CA LYS A 73 -1.62 -12.40 13.37
C LYS A 73 -2.28 -13.63 12.73
N ALA A 74 -2.89 -13.48 11.56
CA ALA A 74 -3.45 -14.60 10.80
C ALA A 74 -2.37 -15.41 10.02
N GLY A 75 -1.08 -15.04 10.13
CA GLY A 75 0.05 -15.79 9.57
C GLY A 75 0.45 -15.34 8.15
N HIS A 76 -0.08 -14.22 7.65
CA HIS A 76 0.27 -13.70 6.32
C HIS A 76 1.50 -12.81 6.36
N LYS A 77 2.33 -12.89 5.31
CA LYS A 77 3.38 -11.90 5.04
C LYS A 77 2.74 -10.68 4.39
N VAL A 78 2.90 -9.51 5.00
CA VAL A 78 2.23 -8.28 4.59
C VAL A 78 3.25 -7.21 4.26
N ILE A 79 3.10 -6.54 3.13
CA ILE A 79 3.82 -5.31 2.77
C ILE A 79 2.79 -4.23 2.42
N ALA A 80 2.90 -3.07 3.05
CA ALA A 80 2.23 -1.84 2.62
C ALA A 80 3.24 -1.02 1.81
N VAL A 81 2.96 -0.81 0.54
CA VAL A 81 3.84 -0.03 -0.35
C VAL A 81 3.74 1.47 -0.07
N GLN A 82 4.76 2.20 -0.51
CA GLN A 82 4.79 3.67 -0.52
C GLN A 82 4.81 4.13 -1.98
N LEU A 83 3.66 4.55 -2.48
CA LEU A 83 3.54 5.06 -3.85
C LEU A 83 4.21 6.43 -3.96
N ALA A 84 4.80 6.72 -5.12
CA ALA A 84 5.31 8.06 -5.41
C ALA A 84 4.17 9.07 -5.61
N ALA A 85 3.01 8.61 -6.09
CA ALA A 85 1.86 9.42 -6.48
C ALA A 85 2.23 10.49 -7.54
N HIS A 86 3.15 10.15 -8.43
CA HIS A 86 3.66 11.01 -9.50
C HIS A 86 3.15 10.58 -10.87
N SER A 87 3.19 9.28 -11.18
CA SER A 87 2.60 8.69 -12.39
C SER A 87 2.05 7.30 -12.09
N LEU A 88 1.03 6.87 -12.84
CA LEU A 88 0.50 5.49 -12.72
C LEU A 88 1.59 4.46 -13.02
N ALA A 89 2.46 4.74 -13.99
CA ALA A 89 3.56 3.83 -14.36
C ALA A 89 4.55 3.61 -13.21
N ASP A 90 4.95 4.67 -12.50
CA ASP A 90 5.85 4.58 -11.34
C ASP A 90 5.21 3.83 -10.17
N ASP A 91 3.94 4.11 -9.91
CA ASP A 91 3.19 3.46 -8.84
C ASP A 91 2.98 1.97 -9.13
N VAL A 92 2.65 1.61 -10.37
CA VAL A 92 2.58 0.21 -10.84
C VAL A 92 3.94 -0.48 -10.70
N ALA A 93 5.04 0.18 -11.11
CA ALA A 93 6.39 -0.37 -10.96
C ALA A 93 6.76 -0.61 -9.49
N THR A 94 6.31 0.28 -8.58
CA THR A 94 6.50 0.12 -7.13
C THR A 94 5.79 -1.13 -6.60
N VAL A 95 4.54 -1.37 -7.02
CA VAL A 95 3.79 -2.57 -6.61
C VAL A 95 4.40 -3.83 -7.20
N LYS A 96 4.83 -3.82 -8.47
CA LYS A 96 5.51 -4.98 -9.10
C LYS A 96 6.79 -5.36 -8.33
N ARG A 97 7.61 -4.38 -7.93
CA ARG A 97 8.80 -4.66 -7.08
C ARG A 97 8.42 -5.28 -5.73
N ALA A 98 7.30 -4.86 -5.12
CA ALA A 98 6.84 -5.46 -3.87
C ALA A 98 6.36 -6.90 -4.06
N ILE A 99 5.68 -7.21 -5.17
CA ILE A 99 5.28 -8.58 -5.54
C ILE A 99 6.53 -9.47 -5.70
N ASP A 100 7.55 -8.98 -6.40
CA ASP A 100 8.80 -9.72 -6.60
C ASP A 100 9.54 -9.95 -5.27
N LEU A 101 9.55 -8.95 -4.39
CA LEU A 101 10.19 -9.03 -3.06
C LEU A 101 9.51 -10.05 -2.14
N VAL A 102 8.17 -10.13 -2.13
CA VAL A 102 7.48 -11.11 -1.29
C VAL A 102 7.61 -12.52 -1.83
N GLY A 103 7.62 -12.66 -3.16
CA GLY A 103 7.70 -13.92 -3.89
C GLY A 103 6.50 -14.85 -3.66
N GLY A 104 6.14 -15.64 -4.68
CA GLY A 104 5.04 -16.61 -4.59
C GLY A 104 3.62 -16.00 -4.62
N PRO A 105 2.59 -16.78 -4.28
CA PRO A 105 1.19 -16.37 -4.40
C PRO A 105 0.88 -15.13 -3.59
N THR A 106 0.26 -14.12 -4.22
CA THR A 106 0.06 -12.79 -3.64
C THR A 106 -1.35 -12.28 -3.94
N ILE A 107 -2.03 -11.77 -2.90
CA ILE A 107 -3.23 -10.95 -3.02
C ILE A 107 -2.79 -9.47 -3.07
N LEU A 108 -3.27 -8.74 -4.06
CA LEU A 108 -3.15 -7.29 -4.10
C LEU A 108 -4.40 -6.65 -3.50
N VAL A 109 -4.21 -5.67 -2.63
CA VAL A 109 -5.30 -4.92 -2.00
C VAL A 109 -5.11 -3.45 -2.32
N GLY A 110 -6.06 -2.82 -3.00
CA GLY A 110 -6.00 -1.40 -3.37
C GLY A 110 -7.11 -0.59 -2.71
N HIS A 111 -6.74 0.51 -2.07
CA HIS A 111 -7.66 1.52 -1.58
C HIS A 111 -7.72 2.67 -2.59
N SER A 112 -8.92 3.19 -2.89
CA SER A 112 -9.09 4.39 -3.69
C SER A 112 -8.35 4.29 -5.05
N PHE A 113 -7.46 5.23 -5.36
CA PHE A 113 -6.58 5.18 -6.54
C PHE A 113 -5.65 3.96 -6.54
N GLY A 114 -5.35 3.38 -5.40
CA GLY A 114 -4.64 2.09 -5.32
C GLY A 114 -5.33 0.99 -6.13
N GLY A 115 -6.63 1.10 -6.39
CA GLY A 115 -7.37 0.24 -7.30
C GLY A 115 -6.89 0.34 -8.74
N PHE A 116 -6.60 1.56 -9.26
CA PHE A 116 -5.92 1.72 -10.56
C PHE A 116 -4.60 0.98 -10.59
N VAL A 117 -3.82 1.14 -9.52
CA VAL A 117 -2.46 0.57 -9.45
C VAL A 117 -2.51 -0.96 -9.44
N ILE A 118 -3.37 -1.59 -8.61
CA ILE A 118 -3.47 -3.06 -8.55
C ILE A 118 -4.08 -3.65 -9.82
N THR A 119 -5.01 -2.93 -10.47
CA THR A 119 -5.61 -3.32 -11.76
C THR A 119 -4.53 -3.52 -12.83
N ASN A 120 -3.54 -2.61 -12.86
CA ASN A 120 -2.44 -2.64 -13.83
C ASN A 120 -1.27 -3.54 -13.39
N ALA A 121 -0.93 -3.54 -12.10
CA ALA A 121 0.19 -4.33 -11.59
C ALA A 121 -0.08 -5.84 -11.61
N GLY A 122 -1.34 -6.24 -11.42
CA GLY A 122 -1.78 -7.63 -11.43
C GLY A 122 -1.93 -8.23 -12.82
N TYR A 123 -2.05 -7.42 -13.87
CA TYR A 123 -2.26 -7.91 -15.22
C TYR A 123 -1.10 -8.76 -15.72
N ASN A 124 -1.40 -9.98 -16.16
CA ASN A 124 -0.42 -10.98 -16.61
C ASN A 124 0.71 -11.25 -15.60
N ASN A 125 0.48 -11.02 -14.30
CA ASN A 125 1.46 -11.33 -13.27
C ASN A 125 1.15 -12.69 -12.62
N LYS A 126 1.98 -13.69 -12.91
CA LYS A 126 1.80 -15.10 -12.46
C LYS A 126 1.80 -15.28 -10.93
N ASN A 127 2.36 -14.33 -10.19
CA ASN A 127 2.40 -14.37 -8.73
C ASN A 127 1.13 -13.77 -8.10
N VAL A 128 0.32 -13.03 -8.86
CA VAL A 128 -0.92 -12.44 -8.35
C VAL A 128 -2.08 -13.42 -8.52
N THR A 129 -2.73 -13.76 -7.42
CA THR A 129 -3.78 -14.77 -7.37
C THR A 129 -5.17 -14.20 -7.12
N GLY A 130 -5.28 -12.93 -6.72
CA GLY A 130 -6.55 -12.26 -6.51
C GLY A 130 -6.39 -10.78 -6.18
N LEU A 131 -7.48 -10.03 -6.32
CA LEU A 131 -7.53 -8.58 -6.14
C LEU A 131 -8.62 -8.20 -5.16
N VAL A 132 -8.30 -7.34 -4.19
CA VAL A 132 -9.25 -6.77 -3.23
C VAL A 132 -9.29 -5.26 -3.41
N TYR A 133 -10.46 -4.71 -3.64
CA TYR A 133 -10.73 -3.29 -3.81
C TYR A 133 -11.45 -2.76 -2.58
N VAL A 134 -10.93 -1.70 -1.99
CA VAL A 134 -11.47 -1.08 -0.77
C VAL A 134 -11.81 0.37 -1.08
N ALA A 135 -13.10 0.71 -1.20
CA ALA A 135 -13.56 2.04 -1.62
C ALA A 135 -12.73 2.56 -2.81
N ALA A 136 -12.62 1.77 -3.90
CA ALA A 136 -11.57 1.93 -4.87
C ALA A 136 -12.06 1.97 -6.32
N PHE A 137 -11.33 2.69 -7.15
CA PHE A 137 -11.50 2.60 -8.60
C PHE A 137 -11.11 1.21 -9.11
N ALA A 138 -11.87 0.72 -10.10
CA ALA A 138 -11.54 -0.50 -10.82
C ALA A 138 -11.73 -0.28 -12.34
N PRO A 139 -10.76 0.43 -12.96
CA PRO A 139 -10.89 0.85 -14.35
C PRO A 139 -10.85 -0.30 -15.33
N ASP A 140 -11.51 -0.13 -16.48
CA ASP A 140 -11.25 -0.90 -17.70
C ASP A 140 -10.12 -0.22 -18.50
N GLU A 141 -9.65 -0.88 -19.54
CA GLU A 141 -8.63 -0.34 -20.43
C GLU A 141 -9.07 0.99 -21.06
N GLY A 142 -8.19 1.98 -21.00
CA GLY A 142 -8.42 3.32 -21.53
C GLY A 142 -9.24 4.25 -20.63
N GLU A 143 -9.77 3.75 -19.50
CA GLU A 143 -10.48 4.59 -18.52
C GLU A 143 -9.49 5.33 -17.60
N SER A 144 -9.91 6.51 -17.12
CA SER A 144 -9.19 7.35 -16.18
C SER A 144 -10.08 7.77 -15.01
N ALA A 145 -9.51 8.29 -13.92
CA ALA A 145 -10.29 8.65 -12.73
C ALA A 145 -11.36 9.70 -13.03
N VAL A 146 -11.09 10.68 -13.90
CA VAL A 146 -12.07 11.72 -14.29
C VAL A 146 -13.28 11.19 -15.06
N ASN A 147 -13.24 9.97 -15.59
CA ASN A 147 -14.40 9.35 -16.20
C ASN A 147 -15.48 9.00 -15.17
N PHE A 148 -15.10 8.82 -13.91
CA PHE A 148 -16.01 8.41 -12.82
C PHE A 148 -16.25 9.53 -11.83
N VAL A 149 -15.21 10.33 -11.54
CA VAL A 149 -15.24 11.48 -10.65
C VAL A 149 -14.64 12.68 -11.39
N PRO A 150 -15.43 13.38 -12.22
CA PRO A 150 -14.96 14.61 -12.88
C PRO A 150 -14.50 15.62 -11.83
N VAL A 151 -13.35 16.27 -12.05
CA VAL A 151 -12.83 17.29 -11.10
C VAL A 151 -13.85 18.39 -10.86
N SER A 152 -14.69 18.72 -11.85
CA SER A 152 -15.76 19.70 -11.73
C SER A 152 -16.93 19.28 -10.80
N SER A 153 -17.02 18.00 -10.46
CA SER A 153 -18.03 17.49 -9.52
C SER A 153 -17.57 17.55 -8.06
N LEU A 154 -16.28 17.78 -7.83
CA LEU A 154 -15.73 17.93 -6.48
C LEU A 154 -16.14 19.28 -5.87
N PRO A 155 -16.34 19.36 -4.54
CA PRO A 155 -16.63 20.61 -3.86
C PRO A 155 -15.58 21.68 -4.19
N PRO A 156 -15.98 22.92 -4.46
CA PRO A 156 -15.05 24.02 -4.71
C PRO A 156 -14.02 24.16 -3.58
N GLY A 157 -12.73 24.25 -3.94
CA GLY A 157 -11.64 24.39 -2.98
C GLY A 157 -11.26 23.12 -2.23
N LEU A 158 -11.82 21.96 -2.59
CA LEU A 158 -11.41 20.67 -2.01
C LEU A 158 -9.97 20.33 -2.41
N LEU A 159 -9.59 20.55 -3.67
CA LEU A 159 -8.23 20.36 -4.15
C LEU A 159 -7.44 21.67 -4.04
N VAL A 160 -6.25 21.59 -3.44
CA VAL A 160 -5.30 22.69 -3.30
C VAL A 160 -4.06 22.36 -4.11
N PRO A 161 -3.90 22.94 -5.33
CA PRO A 161 -2.73 22.70 -6.16
C PRO A 161 -1.51 23.43 -5.62
N ASP A 162 -0.32 22.86 -5.83
CA ASP A 162 0.96 23.52 -5.65
C ASP A 162 1.61 23.93 -6.99
N SER A 163 2.76 24.62 -6.92
CA SER A 163 3.51 25.06 -8.10
C SER A 163 4.21 23.93 -8.86
N GLY A 164 4.31 22.73 -8.29
CA GLY A 164 4.93 21.55 -8.88
C GLY A 164 3.94 20.66 -9.65
N GLY A 165 2.67 21.05 -9.75
CA GLY A 165 1.63 20.25 -10.40
C GLY A 165 1.03 19.16 -9.50
N PHE A 166 1.31 19.17 -8.19
CA PHE A 166 0.68 18.31 -7.22
C PHE A 166 -0.54 18.99 -6.58
N ALA A 167 -1.47 18.18 -6.07
CA ALA A 167 -2.63 18.66 -5.33
C ALA A 167 -2.75 17.93 -3.99
N TYR A 168 -3.11 18.72 -2.97
CA TYR A 168 -3.52 18.24 -1.66
C TYR A 168 -5.05 18.30 -1.54
N LEU A 169 -5.63 17.51 -0.66
CA LEU A 169 -6.96 17.83 -0.11
C LEU A 169 -6.81 19.00 0.85
N ASN A 170 -7.73 19.96 0.75
CA ASN A 170 -7.77 21.10 1.66
C ASN A 170 -7.86 20.61 3.12
N PRO A 171 -6.90 20.95 4.00
CA PRO A 171 -6.88 20.46 5.38
C PRO A 171 -8.17 20.77 6.16
N LYS A 172 -8.82 21.90 5.85
CA LYS A 172 -10.09 22.30 6.50
C LYS A 172 -11.28 21.44 6.05
N MET A 173 -11.19 20.79 4.90
CA MET A 173 -12.25 19.96 4.33
C MET A 173 -11.91 18.46 4.46
N PHE A 174 -10.68 18.11 4.80
CA PHE A 174 -10.17 16.73 4.80
C PHE A 174 -11.04 15.81 5.66
N HIS A 175 -11.35 16.20 6.90
CA HIS A 175 -12.18 15.39 7.79
C HIS A 175 -13.54 15.10 7.15
N GLY A 176 -14.28 16.12 6.73
CA GLY A 176 -15.62 15.94 6.16
C GLY A 176 -15.68 15.25 4.80
N ALA A 177 -14.60 15.32 4.02
CA ALA A 177 -14.56 14.74 2.68
C ALA A 177 -13.96 13.32 2.65
N PHE A 178 -12.93 13.06 3.46
CA PHE A 178 -12.13 11.85 3.34
C PHE A 178 -12.40 10.82 4.44
N VAL A 179 -12.66 11.28 5.69
CA VAL A 179 -12.71 10.40 6.86
C VAL A 179 -13.68 10.90 7.94
N GLN A 180 -14.89 11.28 7.54
CA GLN A 180 -15.88 11.93 8.40
C GLN A 180 -16.38 11.07 9.58
N ASP A 181 -16.15 9.78 9.56
CA ASP A 181 -16.46 8.81 10.62
C ASP A 181 -15.31 8.53 11.59
N ALA A 182 -14.13 9.17 11.40
CA ALA A 182 -13.06 9.18 12.40
C ALA A 182 -13.27 10.29 13.44
N ASN A 183 -12.60 10.16 14.60
CA ASN A 183 -12.53 11.28 15.54
C ASN A 183 -11.65 12.42 15.00
N ALA A 184 -11.84 13.62 15.51
CA ALA A 184 -11.19 14.83 15.00
C ALA A 184 -9.65 14.72 15.02
N THR A 185 -9.06 14.22 16.11
CA THR A 185 -7.60 14.10 16.26
C THR A 185 -7.02 13.14 15.22
N GLU A 186 -7.69 12.02 14.95
CA GLU A 186 -7.25 11.08 13.93
C GLU A 186 -7.37 11.69 12.53
N ALA A 187 -8.47 12.39 12.24
CA ALA A 187 -8.67 13.08 10.97
C ALA A 187 -7.64 14.19 10.74
N GLU A 188 -7.33 14.99 11.77
CA GLU A 188 -6.28 16.03 11.73
C GLU A 188 -4.89 15.41 11.45
N THR A 189 -4.58 14.29 12.12
CA THR A 189 -3.32 13.58 11.91
C THR A 189 -3.21 13.06 10.47
N LEU A 190 -4.25 12.42 9.96
CA LEU A 190 -4.28 11.92 8.57
C LEU A 190 -4.17 13.08 7.56
N GLY A 191 -4.85 14.18 7.81
CA GLY A 191 -4.74 15.39 6.98
C GLY A 191 -3.32 16.01 6.99
N ALA A 192 -2.63 15.93 8.13
CA ALA A 192 -1.26 16.45 8.25
C ALA A 192 -0.21 15.60 7.54
N VAL A 193 -0.39 14.27 7.51
CA VAL A 193 0.53 13.32 6.85
C VAL A 193 0.13 13.00 5.43
N GLN A 194 -0.94 13.60 4.89
CA GLN A 194 -1.38 13.32 3.53
C GLN A 194 -0.26 13.55 2.52
N LYS A 195 -0.12 12.62 1.59
CA LYS A 195 0.84 12.72 0.49
C LYS A 195 0.19 13.42 -0.70
N PRO A 196 0.78 14.48 -1.27
CA PRO A 196 0.23 15.13 -2.44
C PRO A 196 0.24 14.19 -3.65
N ALA A 197 -0.71 14.37 -4.54
CA ALA A 197 -0.85 13.60 -5.77
C ALA A 197 -0.60 14.49 -6.99
N HIS A 198 0.22 14.04 -7.93
CA HIS A 198 0.40 14.75 -9.18
C HIS A 198 -0.91 14.74 -9.99
N GLN A 199 -1.30 15.89 -10.51
CA GLN A 199 -2.61 16.09 -11.15
C GLN A 199 -2.79 15.25 -12.44
N SER A 200 -1.69 14.82 -13.10
CA SER A 200 -1.78 13.93 -14.26
C SER A 200 -2.47 12.61 -13.95
N LEU A 201 -2.36 12.09 -12.69
CA LEU A 201 -2.98 10.85 -12.25
C LEU A 201 -4.51 10.83 -12.44
N PHE A 202 -5.15 11.99 -12.44
CA PHE A 202 -6.60 12.05 -12.64
C PHE A 202 -7.01 11.72 -14.08
N THR A 203 -6.12 11.95 -15.05
CA THR A 203 -6.37 11.78 -16.49
C THR A 203 -5.58 10.64 -17.12
N GLU A 204 -4.59 10.08 -16.41
CA GLU A 204 -3.84 8.92 -16.88
C GLU A 204 -4.75 7.71 -17.08
N LYS A 205 -4.55 7.02 -18.18
CA LYS A 205 -5.42 5.92 -18.60
C LYS A 205 -4.90 4.57 -18.10
N SER A 206 -5.82 3.74 -17.65
CA SER A 206 -5.53 2.35 -17.32
C SER A 206 -5.15 1.55 -18.57
N GLY A 207 -4.20 0.64 -18.40
CA GLY A 207 -3.97 -0.46 -19.34
C GLY A 207 -4.99 -1.60 -19.18
N PRO A 208 -4.73 -2.76 -19.81
CA PRO A 208 -5.59 -3.93 -19.69
C PRO A 208 -5.77 -4.38 -18.23
N PRO A 209 -7.01 -4.63 -17.79
CA PRO A 209 -7.29 -4.82 -16.37
C PRO A 209 -7.11 -6.27 -15.92
N ALA A 210 -6.39 -6.45 -14.80
CA ALA A 210 -6.17 -7.75 -14.17
C ALA A 210 -7.46 -8.40 -13.64
N TRP A 211 -8.48 -7.61 -13.30
CA TRP A 211 -9.74 -8.12 -12.77
C TRP A 211 -10.56 -8.93 -13.81
N LYS A 212 -10.24 -8.86 -15.11
CA LYS A 212 -10.80 -9.76 -16.12
C LYS A 212 -10.22 -11.17 -16.08
N GLN A 213 -9.09 -11.37 -15.38
CA GLN A 213 -8.34 -12.62 -15.35
C GLN A 213 -8.33 -13.27 -13.95
N LEU A 214 -8.59 -12.50 -12.90
CA LEU A 214 -8.40 -12.89 -11.51
C LEU A 214 -9.70 -12.77 -10.70
N PRO A 215 -9.89 -13.61 -9.67
CA PRO A 215 -11.00 -13.44 -8.74
C PRO A 215 -10.86 -12.12 -7.98
N THR A 216 -11.99 -11.47 -7.72
CA THR A 216 -12.06 -10.14 -7.14
C THR A 216 -12.99 -10.07 -5.94
N TRP A 217 -12.60 -9.22 -4.99
CA TRP A 217 -13.40 -8.82 -3.82
C TRP A 217 -13.50 -7.32 -3.78
N TYR A 218 -14.65 -6.81 -3.34
CA TYR A 218 -14.88 -5.37 -3.28
C TYR A 218 -15.57 -4.98 -1.97
N GLN A 219 -15.11 -3.88 -1.37
CA GLN A 219 -15.80 -3.23 -0.25
C GLN A 219 -16.33 -1.88 -0.71
N VAL A 220 -17.64 -1.68 -0.61
CA VAL A 220 -18.36 -0.44 -0.90
C VAL A 220 -18.48 0.38 0.39
N SER A 221 -18.04 1.64 0.36
CA SER A 221 -18.22 2.62 1.43
C SER A 221 -19.49 3.43 1.19
N GLU A 222 -20.54 3.18 1.97
CA GLU A 222 -21.86 3.78 1.73
C GLU A 222 -21.93 5.29 2.03
N GLY A 223 -20.98 5.82 2.78
CA GLY A 223 -20.82 7.25 3.08
C GLY A 223 -19.61 7.88 2.38
N ASP A 224 -19.13 7.33 1.29
CA ASP A 224 -17.97 7.87 0.58
C ASP A 224 -18.31 9.21 -0.09
N HIS A 225 -17.53 10.26 0.24
CA HIS A 225 -17.65 11.59 -0.36
C HIS A 225 -16.58 11.88 -1.42
N ILE A 226 -15.67 10.92 -1.70
CA ILE A 226 -14.62 11.02 -2.73
C ILE A 226 -15.02 10.24 -3.98
N ILE A 227 -15.37 8.95 -3.82
CA ILE A 227 -15.90 8.12 -4.89
C ILE A 227 -17.37 7.88 -4.58
N PRO A 228 -18.31 8.34 -5.43
CA PRO A 228 -19.72 8.09 -5.17
C PRO A 228 -20.02 6.60 -4.96
N PRO A 229 -20.79 6.21 -3.93
CA PRO A 229 -21.09 4.79 -3.65
C PRO A 229 -21.72 4.06 -4.84
N ASP A 230 -22.46 4.77 -5.70
CA ASP A 230 -23.01 4.18 -6.94
C ASP A 230 -21.92 3.83 -7.94
N ALA A 231 -20.83 4.59 -8.03
CA ALA A 231 -19.68 4.24 -8.85
C ALA A 231 -18.95 3.00 -8.29
N GLU A 232 -18.80 2.92 -6.96
CA GLU A 232 -18.22 1.75 -6.31
C GLU A 232 -19.08 0.48 -6.58
N ARG A 233 -20.40 0.58 -6.45
CA ARG A 233 -21.33 -0.52 -6.77
C ARG A 233 -21.25 -0.93 -8.26
N MET A 234 -21.08 0.04 -9.14
CA MET A 234 -20.90 -0.24 -10.58
C MET A 234 -19.58 -0.98 -10.83
N PHE A 235 -18.48 -0.59 -10.18
CA PHE A 235 -17.20 -1.32 -10.27
C PHE A 235 -17.32 -2.76 -9.75
N ALA A 236 -17.90 -2.94 -8.56
CA ALA A 236 -18.11 -4.26 -7.97
C ALA A 236 -18.93 -5.17 -8.90
N LYS A 237 -20.01 -4.63 -9.46
CA LYS A 237 -20.90 -5.37 -10.37
C LYS A 237 -20.20 -5.78 -11.67
N ARG A 238 -19.46 -4.85 -12.33
CA ARG A 238 -18.81 -5.16 -13.61
C ARG A 238 -17.69 -6.19 -13.49
N MET A 239 -17.04 -6.25 -12.34
CA MET A 239 -16.03 -7.25 -12.02
C MET A 239 -16.62 -8.58 -11.54
N ASN A 240 -17.95 -8.66 -11.33
CA ASN A 240 -18.59 -9.79 -10.65
C ASN A 240 -17.90 -10.12 -9.30
N ALA A 241 -17.53 -9.09 -8.53
CA ALA A 241 -16.76 -9.21 -7.31
C ALA A 241 -17.58 -9.77 -6.14
N THR A 242 -16.94 -10.57 -5.28
CA THR A 242 -17.51 -10.86 -3.96
C THR A 242 -17.54 -9.56 -3.14
N THR A 243 -18.75 -9.03 -2.87
CA THR A 243 -18.93 -7.66 -2.40
C THR A 243 -19.46 -7.61 -0.98
N ILE A 244 -18.93 -6.70 -0.18
CA ILE A 244 -19.51 -6.27 1.10
C ILE A 244 -19.75 -4.75 1.07
N SER A 245 -20.73 -4.27 1.84
CA SER A 245 -20.96 -2.84 2.07
C SER A 245 -20.73 -2.48 3.52
N ILE A 246 -20.13 -1.33 3.76
CA ILE A 246 -19.89 -0.77 5.10
C ILE A 246 -20.42 0.66 5.13
N ASN A 247 -21.19 1.01 6.14
CA ASN A 247 -21.53 2.39 6.41
C ASN A 247 -20.30 3.11 6.98
N SER A 248 -19.46 3.63 6.10
CA SER A 248 -18.18 4.26 6.40
C SER A 248 -17.87 5.40 5.44
N SER A 249 -16.89 6.22 5.80
CA SER A 249 -16.27 7.20 4.92
C SER A 249 -15.42 6.52 3.83
N HIS A 250 -14.75 7.34 2.99
CA HIS A 250 -13.76 6.88 2.02
C HIS A 250 -12.63 6.06 2.66
N ALA A 251 -12.22 6.39 3.89
CA ALA A 251 -11.12 5.74 4.59
C ALA A 251 -11.57 4.57 5.49
N SER A 252 -12.42 3.68 5.00
CA SER A 252 -12.95 2.52 5.74
C SER A 252 -11.86 1.62 6.36
N LEU A 253 -10.67 1.55 5.75
CA LEU A 253 -9.50 0.82 6.28
C LEU A 253 -9.00 1.39 7.62
N VAL A 254 -9.25 2.68 7.88
CA VAL A 254 -8.87 3.36 9.13
C VAL A 254 -9.94 3.19 10.20
N THR A 255 -11.22 3.35 9.83
CA THR A 255 -12.35 3.40 10.77
C THR A 255 -12.98 2.03 11.01
N HIS A 256 -12.88 1.10 10.04
CA HIS A 256 -13.44 -0.25 10.11
C HIS A 256 -12.40 -1.36 9.82
N PRO A 257 -11.18 -1.31 10.40
CA PRO A 257 -10.05 -2.16 10.00
C PRO A 257 -10.34 -3.66 10.15
N ALA A 258 -11.17 -4.07 11.12
CA ALA A 258 -11.52 -5.47 11.33
C ALA A 258 -12.34 -6.04 10.16
N LYS A 259 -13.32 -5.28 9.64
CA LYS A 259 -14.14 -5.69 8.49
C LYS A 259 -13.31 -5.73 7.19
N ILE A 260 -12.39 -4.78 7.01
CA ILE A 260 -11.47 -4.77 5.88
C ILE A 260 -10.52 -5.97 5.94
N ALA A 261 -9.94 -6.25 7.11
CA ALA A 261 -9.08 -7.42 7.29
C ALA A 261 -9.84 -8.74 7.04
N GLU A 262 -11.10 -8.85 7.48
CA GLU A 262 -11.96 -10.01 7.22
C GLU A 262 -12.17 -10.24 5.72
N LEU A 263 -12.47 -9.18 4.95
CA LEU A 263 -12.61 -9.29 3.50
C LEU A 263 -11.31 -9.78 2.84
N ILE A 264 -10.17 -9.25 3.25
CA ILE A 264 -8.85 -9.66 2.75
C ILE A 264 -8.58 -11.13 3.09
N LEU A 265 -8.85 -11.55 4.33
CA LEU A 265 -8.69 -12.95 4.77
C LEU A 265 -9.63 -13.91 4.03
N ASN A 266 -10.84 -13.46 3.67
CA ASN A 266 -11.75 -14.25 2.83
C ASN A 266 -11.17 -14.41 1.41
N ALA A 267 -10.53 -13.38 0.86
CA ALA A 267 -9.85 -13.45 -0.43
C ALA A 267 -8.70 -14.48 -0.40
N THR A 268 -7.88 -14.51 0.66
CA THR A 268 -6.78 -15.50 0.77
C THR A 268 -7.30 -16.94 0.78
N LYS A 269 -8.45 -17.21 1.39
CA LYS A 269 -9.09 -18.53 1.41
C LYS A 269 -9.70 -18.90 0.06
N GLY A 270 -10.23 -17.91 -0.68
CA GLY A 270 -10.89 -18.11 -1.97
C GLY A 270 -9.93 -18.51 -3.11
N VAL A 271 -8.64 -18.18 -2.99
CA VAL A 271 -7.61 -18.48 -4.01
C VAL A 271 -6.78 -19.73 -3.69
N THR A 272 -6.94 -20.35 -2.54
CA THR A 272 -6.22 -21.55 -2.12
C THR A 272 -6.94 -22.87 -2.44
N LYS A 273 -7.99 -22.83 -3.26
CA LYS A 273 -8.76 -24.02 -3.69
C LYS A 273 -8.19 -24.66 -4.92
#